data_2cff8bfd557fa448d0b334f4378806e7
#
_entry.id   2cff8bfd557fa448d0b334f4378806e7
#
_cell.length_a   1.000
_cell.length_b   1.000
_cell.length_c   1.000
_cell.angle_alpha   90.00
_cell.angle_beta   90.00
_cell.angle_gamma   90.00
#
_symmetry.space_group_name_H-M   'P 1'
#
loop_
_entity.id
_entity.type
_entity.pdbx_description
1 polymer ?
#
loop_
_entity_poly.entity_id
_entity_poly.type
_entity_poly.pdbx_seq_one_letter_code
_entity_poly.pdbx_strand_id
1 'polypeptide(L)'
;MLGKTRYRPIPDIINEISEMETDWVELHADHLTEDRDYALELFKALEPLKIRWAGETTIRIADDPELLEAAARSGAKYLLIGIETPSKAALKRAGKGFVKPENLKSQISNIHAHGIIVDTTAIFGFDEHTPEIFIETAKFYHDIGVDITAPAIAIPFPGSRFYKQLEQEDRLLSDNWGEYDGAHAVYQPKNMSCEELEAGAEEFSQHFYSVSRSASRKLRQIKDFGLATTLQIS
;
A
#
# COMPACT_ATOMS: atom_id res chain seq x y z
N MET A 1 16.82 -12.63 5.18
CA MET A 1 15.61 -13.35 5.64
C MET A 1 15.23 -12.76 6.99
N LEU A 2 14.11 -12.06 7.07
CA LEU A 2 13.58 -11.56 8.34
C LEU A 2 13.24 -12.75 9.23
N GLY A 3 13.50 -12.65 10.53
CA GLY A 3 13.24 -13.73 11.49
C GLY A 3 11.75 -13.99 11.70
N LYS A 4 11.39 -14.74 12.75
CA LYS A 4 9.99 -14.92 13.13
C LYS A 4 9.38 -13.57 13.52
N THR A 5 8.13 -13.33 13.13
CA THR A 5 7.33 -12.19 13.57
C THR A 5 7.29 -12.15 15.10
N ARG A 6 7.44 -10.98 15.67
CA ARG A 6 7.42 -10.74 17.12
C ARG A 6 6.32 -9.74 17.41
N TYR A 7 5.46 -10.07 18.36
CA TYR A 7 4.37 -9.21 18.77
C TYR A 7 4.73 -8.54 20.10
N ARG A 8 4.51 -7.24 20.20
CA ARG A 8 4.59 -6.51 21.46
C ARG A 8 3.41 -6.90 22.35
N PRO A 9 3.57 -6.95 23.69
CA PRO A 9 2.43 -7.08 24.58
C PRO A 9 1.44 -5.93 24.37
N ILE A 10 0.16 -6.25 24.18
CA ILE A 10 -0.89 -5.24 23.93
C ILE A 10 -0.95 -4.19 25.05
N PRO A 11 -0.86 -4.53 26.36
CA PRO A 11 -0.83 -3.53 27.41
C PRO A 11 0.28 -2.48 27.26
N ASP A 12 1.46 -2.87 26.75
CA ASP A 12 2.58 -1.95 26.56
C ASP A 12 2.27 -0.94 25.42
N ILE A 13 1.59 -1.40 24.36
CA ILE A 13 1.14 -0.54 23.26
C ILE A 13 0.10 0.46 23.75
N ILE A 14 -0.90 -0.01 24.52
CA ILE A 14 -1.96 0.83 25.06
C ILE A 14 -1.41 1.88 26.03
N ASN A 15 -0.50 1.50 26.90
CA ASN A 15 0.14 2.44 27.84
C ASN A 15 0.91 3.52 27.06
N GLU A 16 1.73 3.14 26.09
CA GLU A 16 2.48 4.09 25.26
C GLU A 16 1.55 5.07 24.55
N ILE A 17 0.50 4.59 23.89
CA ILE A 17 -0.45 5.46 23.18
C ILE A 17 -1.20 6.37 24.17
N SER A 18 -1.55 5.89 25.36
CA SER A 18 -2.25 6.68 26.38
C SER A 18 -1.42 7.85 26.93
N GLU A 19 -0.09 7.75 26.84
CA GLU A 19 0.85 8.80 27.24
C GLU A 19 1.10 9.84 26.12
N MET A 20 0.67 9.56 24.88
CA MET A 20 0.83 10.48 23.77
C MET A 20 -0.20 11.62 23.84
N GLU A 21 0.26 12.85 23.67
CA GLU A 21 -0.60 14.05 23.56
C GLU A 21 -1.14 14.22 22.11
N THR A 22 -1.70 13.14 21.53
CA THR A 22 -2.26 13.14 20.18
C THR A 22 -3.46 12.20 20.06
N ASP A 23 -4.38 12.52 19.18
CA ASP A 23 -5.49 11.66 18.80
C ASP A 23 -5.24 10.94 17.45
N TRP A 24 -4.03 11.11 16.89
CA TRP A 24 -3.61 10.46 15.64
C TRP A 24 -2.33 9.65 15.86
N VAL A 25 -2.38 8.36 15.54
CA VAL A 25 -1.27 7.41 15.72
C VAL A 25 -1.03 6.63 14.44
N GLU A 26 0.22 6.40 14.10
CA GLU A 26 0.59 5.46 13.05
C GLU A 26 1.15 4.18 13.68
N LEU A 27 0.52 3.05 13.37
CA LEU A 27 0.92 1.73 13.84
C LEU A 27 1.87 1.11 12.82
N HIS A 28 3.17 1.27 13.04
CA HIS A 28 4.19 0.73 12.16
C HIS A 28 4.36 -0.79 12.34
N ALA A 29 3.86 -1.53 11.39
CA ALA A 29 4.04 -2.97 11.27
C ALA A 29 3.91 -3.37 9.80
N ASP A 30 4.78 -4.22 9.29
CA ASP A 30 4.74 -4.69 7.89
C ASP A 30 3.40 -5.37 7.52
N HIS A 31 2.69 -5.91 8.51
CA HIS A 31 1.39 -6.55 8.32
C HIS A 31 0.63 -6.65 9.66
N LEU A 32 -0.14 -5.63 10.01
CA LEU A 32 -0.89 -5.54 11.28
C LEU A 32 -1.84 -6.71 11.52
N THR A 33 -2.35 -7.34 10.48
CA THR A 33 -3.34 -8.41 10.56
C THR A 33 -2.77 -9.79 10.20
N GLU A 34 -1.44 -9.99 10.29
CA GLU A 34 -0.80 -11.28 10.02
C GLU A 34 -1.30 -12.36 10.99
N ASP A 35 -1.35 -12.03 12.29
CA ASP A 35 -2.02 -12.84 13.30
C ASP A 35 -3.39 -12.22 13.58
N ARG A 36 -4.43 -12.91 13.13
CA ARG A 36 -5.82 -12.44 13.21
C ARG A 36 -6.27 -12.24 14.66
N ASP A 37 -5.95 -13.17 15.54
CA ASP A 37 -6.42 -13.15 16.92
C ASP A 37 -5.73 -12.01 17.69
N TYR A 38 -4.42 -11.85 17.52
CA TYR A 38 -3.70 -10.71 18.07
C TYR A 38 -4.24 -9.37 17.55
N ALA A 39 -4.54 -9.27 16.25
CA ALA A 39 -5.08 -8.04 15.67
C ALA A 39 -6.47 -7.70 16.26
N LEU A 40 -7.36 -8.67 16.44
CA LEU A 40 -8.66 -8.47 17.08
C LEU A 40 -8.51 -8.02 18.54
N GLU A 41 -7.61 -8.63 19.30
CA GLU A 41 -7.32 -8.21 20.69
C GLU A 41 -6.77 -6.78 20.73
N LEU A 42 -5.83 -6.44 19.85
CA LEU A 42 -5.27 -5.09 19.75
C LEU A 42 -6.36 -4.05 19.40
N PHE A 43 -7.16 -4.30 18.36
CA PHE A 43 -8.22 -3.37 17.95
C PHE A 43 -9.25 -3.17 19.06
N LYS A 44 -9.64 -4.24 19.75
CA LYS A 44 -10.52 -4.15 20.92
C LYS A 44 -9.91 -3.31 22.04
N ALA A 45 -8.61 -3.45 22.28
CA ALA A 45 -7.91 -2.67 23.33
C ALA A 45 -7.75 -1.18 22.95
N LEU A 46 -7.66 -0.85 21.65
CA LEU A 46 -7.58 0.52 21.13
C LEU A 46 -8.94 1.25 21.18
N GLU A 47 -10.07 0.55 21.07
CA GLU A 47 -11.41 1.15 20.98
C GLU A 47 -11.73 2.17 22.10
N PRO A 48 -11.39 1.92 23.40
CA PRO A 48 -11.65 2.89 24.48
C PRO A 48 -10.82 4.18 24.39
N LEU A 49 -9.68 4.17 23.69
CA LEU A 49 -8.78 5.32 23.58
C LEU A 49 -9.34 6.41 22.67
N LYS A 50 -10.31 6.08 21.79
CA LYS A 50 -10.96 6.99 20.83
C LYS A 50 -9.97 7.76 19.94
N ILE A 51 -8.84 7.16 19.67
CA ILE A 51 -7.83 7.67 18.74
C ILE A 51 -8.25 7.41 17.30
N ARG A 52 -7.58 8.09 16.36
CA ARG A 52 -7.55 7.77 14.94
C ARG A 52 -6.21 7.14 14.61
N TRP A 53 -6.19 6.14 13.77
CA TRP A 53 -4.92 5.52 13.43
C TRP A 53 -4.80 5.16 11.95
N ALA A 54 -3.54 5.11 11.49
CA ALA A 54 -3.10 4.56 10.22
C ALA A 54 -2.26 3.30 10.45
N GLY A 55 -2.22 2.41 9.46
CA GLY A 55 -1.36 1.24 9.52
C GLY A 55 -1.32 0.47 8.21
N GLU A 56 -0.48 -0.57 8.16
CA GLU A 56 -0.27 -1.38 6.97
C GLU A 56 -0.85 -2.79 7.13
N THR A 57 -1.52 -3.26 6.09
CA THR A 57 -2.08 -4.61 6.05
C THR A 57 -2.23 -5.12 4.60
N THR A 58 -2.79 -6.30 4.43
CA THR A 58 -3.12 -6.83 3.10
C THR A 58 -4.60 -6.63 2.78
N ILE A 59 -4.92 -6.69 1.48
CA ILE A 59 -6.32 -6.58 1.00
C ILE A 59 -7.27 -7.64 1.60
N ARG A 60 -6.72 -8.71 2.19
CA ARG A 60 -7.52 -9.77 2.84
C ARG A 60 -8.37 -9.27 4.00
N ILE A 61 -8.02 -8.15 4.63
CA ILE A 61 -8.87 -7.53 5.67
C ILE A 61 -10.27 -7.25 5.14
N ALA A 62 -10.42 -6.94 3.85
CA ALA A 62 -11.71 -6.68 3.22
C ALA A 62 -12.61 -7.92 3.12
N ASP A 63 -12.03 -9.11 3.19
CA ASP A 63 -12.73 -10.40 3.12
C ASP A 63 -13.03 -10.99 4.52
N ASP A 64 -12.63 -10.29 5.60
CA ASP A 64 -12.91 -10.65 7.00
C ASP A 64 -13.77 -9.56 7.66
N PRO A 65 -15.10 -9.70 7.65
CA PRO A 65 -16.01 -8.69 8.17
C PRO A 65 -15.80 -8.35 9.66
N GLU A 66 -15.48 -9.35 10.48
CA GLU A 66 -15.25 -9.15 11.92
C GLU A 66 -13.98 -8.31 12.15
N LEU A 67 -12.91 -8.63 11.43
CA LEU A 67 -11.63 -7.93 11.55
C LEU A 67 -11.73 -6.49 11.02
N LEU A 68 -12.39 -6.29 9.88
CA LEU A 68 -12.60 -4.98 9.29
C LEU A 68 -13.49 -4.08 10.16
N GLU A 69 -14.56 -4.63 10.72
CA GLU A 69 -15.44 -3.92 11.67
C GLU A 69 -14.67 -3.54 12.95
N ALA A 70 -13.85 -4.47 13.50
CA ALA A 70 -13.04 -4.20 14.68
C ALA A 70 -12.00 -3.10 14.41
N ALA A 71 -11.33 -3.12 13.25
CA ALA A 71 -10.42 -2.07 12.82
C ALA A 71 -11.14 -0.70 12.74
N ALA A 72 -12.32 -0.64 12.11
CA ALA A 72 -13.09 0.59 12.00
C ALA A 72 -13.51 1.15 13.37
N ARG A 73 -14.03 0.31 14.27
CA ARG A 73 -14.44 0.72 15.63
C ARG A 73 -13.26 1.18 16.48
N SER A 74 -12.10 0.58 16.32
CA SER A 74 -10.87 0.97 17.02
C SER A 74 -10.29 2.30 16.55
N GLY A 75 -10.83 2.89 15.47
CA GLY A 75 -10.43 4.19 14.95
C GLY A 75 -9.57 4.17 13.70
N ALA A 76 -9.49 3.05 12.98
CA ALA A 76 -8.81 3.01 11.68
C ALA A 76 -9.39 4.06 10.73
N LYS A 77 -8.51 4.88 10.13
CA LYS A 77 -8.87 5.90 9.14
C LYS A 77 -8.12 5.74 7.83
N TYR A 78 -7.00 5.03 7.87
CA TYR A 78 -6.10 4.93 6.75
C TYR A 78 -5.41 3.56 6.79
N LEU A 79 -5.47 2.83 5.68
CA LEU A 79 -4.77 1.56 5.52
C LEU A 79 -3.90 1.59 4.26
N LEU A 80 -2.60 1.40 4.45
CA LEU A 80 -1.69 1.08 3.37
C LEU A 80 -1.84 -0.39 3.02
N ILE A 81 -2.23 -0.65 1.77
CA ILE A 81 -2.53 -2.00 1.26
C ILE A 81 -1.66 -2.30 0.06
N GLY A 82 -0.78 -3.26 0.17
CA GLY A 82 0.11 -3.66 -0.90
C GLY A 82 -0.62 -4.30 -2.08
N ILE A 83 -1.07 -3.50 -3.05
CA ILE A 83 -1.67 -3.94 -4.33
C ILE A 83 -0.59 -4.08 -5.40
N GLU A 84 0.38 -3.18 -5.44
CA GLU A 84 1.60 -3.10 -6.24
C GLU A 84 1.39 -2.90 -7.74
N THR A 85 0.56 -3.71 -8.41
CA THR A 85 0.40 -3.69 -9.87
C THR A 85 -0.89 -4.41 -10.29
N PRO A 86 -1.53 -4.02 -11.41
CA PRO A 86 -2.63 -4.78 -12.01
C PRO A 86 -2.16 -6.08 -12.69
N SER A 87 -0.86 -6.24 -12.95
CA SER A 87 -0.31 -7.39 -13.67
C SER A 87 -0.34 -8.66 -12.81
N LYS A 88 -1.20 -9.63 -13.17
CA LYS A 88 -1.26 -10.94 -12.50
C LYS A 88 0.09 -11.69 -12.53
N ALA A 89 0.84 -11.54 -13.61
CA ALA A 89 2.14 -12.17 -13.77
C ALA A 89 3.17 -11.57 -12.80
N ALA A 90 3.23 -10.23 -12.71
CA ALA A 90 4.09 -9.53 -11.76
C ALA A 90 3.69 -9.81 -10.30
N LEU A 91 2.40 -9.82 -9.96
CA LEU A 91 1.90 -10.21 -8.63
C LEU A 91 2.35 -11.61 -8.23
N LYS A 92 2.26 -12.57 -9.14
CA LYS A 92 2.72 -13.96 -8.91
C LYS A 92 4.23 -13.99 -8.63
N ARG A 93 5.03 -13.26 -9.41
CA ARG A 93 6.48 -13.16 -9.23
C ARG A 93 6.83 -12.52 -7.88
N ALA A 94 6.14 -11.45 -7.50
CA ALA A 94 6.31 -10.76 -6.21
C ALA A 94 5.82 -11.57 -5.00
N GLY A 95 5.27 -12.78 -5.20
CA GLY A 95 4.71 -13.60 -4.12
C GLY A 95 3.32 -13.15 -3.64
N LYS A 96 2.69 -12.22 -4.35
CA LYS A 96 1.35 -11.66 -4.06
C LYS A 96 0.23 -12.31 -4.91
N GLY A 97 0.38 -13.55 -5.32
CA GLY A 97 -0.61 -14.27 -6.11
C GLY A 97 -2.00 -14.44 -5.45
N PHE A 98 -2.13 -14.07 -4.17
CA PHE A 98 -3.41 -13.99 -3.45
C PHE A 98 -4.21 -12.72 -3.82
N VAL A 99 -3.56 -11.65 -4.28
CA VAL A 99 -4.23 -10.45 -4.80
C VAL A 99 -4.88 -10.80 -6.13
N LYS A 100 -6.19 -10.58 -6.22
CA LYS A 100 -6.99 -10.84 -7.41
C LYS A 100 -7.49 -9.51 -7.97
N PRO A 101 -6.90 -8.99 -9.06
CA PRO A 101 -7.29 -7.68 -9.61
C PRO A 101 -8.78 -7.52 -9.85
N GLU A 102 -9.46 -8.61 -10.25
CA GLU A 102 -10.90 -8.65 -10.48
C GLU A 102 -11.76 -8.42 -9.22
N ASN A 103 -11.23 -8.68 -8.02
CA ASN A 103 -11.94 -8.54 -6.76
C ASN A 103 -11.65 -7.19 -6.07
N LEU A 104 -10.56 -6.51 -6.44
CA LEU A 104 -10.07 -5.33 -5.71
C LEU A 104 -11.12 -4.22 -5.61
N LYS A 105 -11.90 -3.99 -6.67
CA LYS A 105 -12.94 -2.96 -6.63
C LYS A 105 -13.97 -3.20 -5.54
N SER A 106 -14.45 -4.42 -5.38
CA SER A 106 -15.42 -4.78 -4.34
C SER A 106 -14.79 -4.76 -2.94
N GLN A 107 -13.55 -5.22 -2.83
CA GLN A 107 -12.80 -5.23 -1.57
C GLN A 107 -12.53 -3.79 -1.08
N ILE A 108 -12.06 -2.90 -1.96
CA ILE A 108 -11.85 -1.48 -1.63
C ILE A 108 -13.17 -0.80 -1.27
N SER A 109 -14.24 -1.06 -2.02
CA SER A 109 -15.56 -0.54 -1.69
C SER A 109 -16.05 -0.98 -0.31
N ASN A 110 -15.72 -2.21 0.12
CA ASN A 110 -16.03 -2.70 1.46
C ASN A 110 -15.22 -1.94 2.55
N ILE A 111 -13.94 -1.68 2.31
CA ILE A 111 -13.11 -0.87 3.23
C ILE A 111 -13.67 0.55 3.34
N HIS A 112 -14.05 1.18 2.22
CA HIS A 112 -14.66 2.51 2.19
C HIS A 112 -15.99 2.56 2.96
N ALA A 113 -16.81 1.50 2.88
CA ALA A 113 -18.06 1.43 3.64
C ALA A 113 -17.86 1.47 5.17
N HIS A 114 -16.65 1.19 5.64
CA HIS A 114 -16.25 1.30 7.05
C HIS A 114 -15.56 2.64 7.38
N GLY A 115 -15.53 3.59 6.45
CA GLY A 115 -14.96 4.92 6.66
C GLY A 115 -13.43 4.95 6.67
N ILE A 116 -12.78 3.99 5.99
CA ILE A 116 -11.32 3.83 5.94
C ILE A 116 -10.82 4.14 4.53
N ILE A 117 -9.77 4.95 4.44
CA ILE A 117 -9.07 5.33 3.22
C ILE A 117 -8.11 4.23 2.82
N VAL A 118 -8.01 3.98 1.53
CA VAL A 118 -7.07 3.01 0.96
C VAL A 118 -5.92 3.74 0.27
N ASP A 119 -4.71 3.53 0.81
CA ASP A 119 -3.45 3.85 0.16
C ASP A 119 -2.82 2.59 -0.43
N THR A 120 -2.00 2.74 -1.45
CA THR A 120 -1.20 1.66 -2.01
C THR A 120 0.06 2.18 -2.70
N THR A 121 1.09 1.37 -2.76
CA THR A 121 2.26 1.65 -3.58
C THR A 121 2.05 1.06 -4.98
N ALA A 122 2.42 1.81 -6.02
CA ALA A 122 2.50 1.30 -7.39
C ALA A 122 3.96 0.94 -7.68
N ILE A 123 4.28 -0.36 -7.82
CA ILE A 123 5.65 -0.81 -8.06
C ILE A 123 5.87 -1.10 -9.55
N PHE A 124 6.88 -0.47 -10.13
CA PHE A 124 7.26 -0.58 -11.53
C PHE A 124 8.63 -1.24 -11.70
N GLY A 125 8.93 -1.69 -12.94
CA GLY A 125 10.23 -2.26 -13.31
C GLY A 125 10.31 -3.79 -13.21
N PHE A 126 9.18 -4.49 -12.98
CA PHE A 126 9.16 -5.96 -13.14
C PHE A 126 9.40 -6.37 -14.59
N ASP A 127 9.99 -7.55 -14.79
CA ASP A 127 10.34 -8.09 -16.12
C ASP A 127 9.15 -8.22 -17.08
N GLU A 128 7.94 -8.28 -16.55
CA GLU A 128 6.69 -8.36 -17.32
C GLU A 128 6.14 -6.97 -17.72
N HIS A 129 6.72 -5.90 -17.18
CA HIS A 129 6.25 -4.55 -17.44
C HIS A 129 6.82 -4.03 -18.77
N THR A 130 5.96 -3.36 -19.53
CA THR A 130 6.28 -2.52 -20.69
C THR A 130 5.88 -1.08 -20.39
N PRO A 131 6.27 -0.07 -21.19
CA PRO A 131 5.98 1.34 -20.90
C PRO A 131 4.49 1.65 -20.72
N GLU A 132 3.59 0.87 -21.29
CA GLU A 132 2.14 1.06 -21.14
C GLU A 132 1.65 0.86 -19.71
N ILE A 133 2.42 0.12 -18.86
CA ILE A 133 2.02 -0.23 -17.50
C ILE A 133 1.73 1.00 -16.62
N PHE A 134 2.43 2.12 -16.83
CA PHE A 134 2.28 3.33 -16.03
C PHE A 134 0.86 3.90 -16.14
N ILE A 135 0.40 4.11 -17.36
CA ILE A 135 -0.95 4.64 -17.63
C ILE A 135 -2.03 3.60 -17.31
N GLU A 136 -1.78 2.32 -17.60
CA GLU A 136 -2.70 1.24 -17.24
C GLU A 136 -2.91 1.15 -15.75
N THR A 137 -1.83 1.22 -14.94
CA THR A 137 -1.92 1.20 -13.49
C THR A 137 -2.66 2.43 -12.95
N ALA A 138 -2.38 3.63 -13.49
CA ALA A 138 -3.07 4.85 -13.05
C ALA A 138 -4.58 4.81 -13.33
N LYS A 139 -4.99 4.27 -14.49
CA LYS A 139 -6.40 4.05 -14.82
C LYS A 139 -7.01 3.00 -13.89
N PHE A 140 -6.35 1.87 -13.75
CA PHE A 140 -6.81 0.77 -12.93
C PHE A 140 -7.03 1.19 -11.48
N TYR A 141 -6.06 1.89 -10.86
CA TYR A 141 -6.19 2.37 -9.48
C TYR A 141 -7.34 3.36 -9.31
N HIS A 142 -7.54 4.24 -10.29
CA HIS A 142 -8.70 5.12 -10.29
C HIS A 142 -10.02 4.33 -10.35
N ASP A 143 -10.11 3.32 -11.21
CA ASP A 143 -11.33 2.55 -11.46
C ASP A 143 -11.72 1.61 -10.31
N ILE A 144 -10.73 1.08 -9.58
CA ILE A 144 -10.97 0.24 -8.39
C ILE A 144 -11.20 1.07 -7.13
N GLY A 145 -10.88 2.37 -7.15
CA GLY A 145 -11.20 3.26 -6.05
C GLY A 145 -10.06 3.58 -5.10
N VAL A 146 -8.80 3.36 -5.46
CA VAL A 146 -7.63 3.80 -4.67
C VAL A 146 -7.71 5.30 -4.39
N ASP A 147 -7.46 5.71 -3.15
CA ASP A 147 -7.52 7.10 -2.71
C ASP A 147 -6.19 7.82 -2.84
N ILE A 148 -5.13 7.15 -2.37
CA ILE A 148 -3.76 7.67 -2.36
C ILE A 148 -2.84 6.59 -2.93
N THR A 149 -1.79 7.00 -3.63
CA THR A 149 -0.76 6.09 -4.12
C THR A 149 0.55 6.82 -4.36
N ALA A 150 1.66 6.11 -4.23
CA ALA A 150 2.96 6.60 -4.66
C ALA A 150 3.60 5.59 -5.64
N PRO A 151 4.25 6.05 -6.72
CA PRO A 151 5.04 5.17 -7.56
C PRO A 151 6.35 4.82 -6.84
N ALA A 152 6.81 3.60 -7.07
CA ALA A 152 8.15 3.18 -6.70
C ALA A 152 8.74 2.27 -7.78
N ILE A 153 10.01 2.43 -8.06
CA ILE A 153 10.78 1.48 -8.86
C ILE A 153 11.17 0.31 -7.94
N ALA A 154 11.00 -0.91 -8.41
CA ALA A 154 11.30 -2.09 -7.62
C ALA A 154 12.77 -2.09 -7.15
N ILE A 155 12.97 -2.12 -5.83
CA ILE A 155 14.32 -2.09 -5.25
C ILE A 155 14.84 -3.53 -5.10
N PRO A 156 15.97 -3.88 -5.74
CA PRO A 156 16.60 -5.16 -5.54
C PRO A 156 17.39 -5.19 -4.21
N PHE A 157 16.73 -5.52 -3.11
CA PHE A 157 17.39 -5.62 -1.81
C PHE A 157 18.38 -6.80 -1.78
N PRO A 158 19.62 -6.60 -1.26
CA PRO A 158 20.61 -7.65 -1.11
C PRO A 158 20.05 -8.88 -0.38
N GLY A 159 20.36 -10.05 -0.91
CA GLY A 159 19.86 -11.33 -0.37
C GLY A 159 18.45 -11.73 -0.82
N SER A 160 17.67 -10.82 -1.44
CA SER A 160 16.39 -11.16 -2.05
C SER A 160 16.57 -12.03 -3.31
N ARG A 161 15.48 -12.72 -3.70
CA ARG A 161 15.49 -13.48 -4.98
C ARG A 161 15.65 -12.56 -6.17
N PHE A 162 15.05 -11.36 -6.12
CA PHE A 162 15.15 -10.36 -7.20
C PHE A 162 16.58 -9.87 -7.37
N TYR A 163 17.27 -9.51 -6.29
CA TYR A 163 18.69 -9.13 -6.33
C TYR A 163 19.56 -10.22 -6.96
N LYS A 164 19.44 -11.46 -6.47
CA LYS A 164 20.21 -12.61 -6.99
C LYS A 164 19.94 -12.87 -8.47
N GLN A 165 18.72 -12.70 -8.93
CA GLN A 165 18.38 -12.85 -10.34
C GLN A 165 19.07 -11.79 -11.17
N LEU A 166 19.00 -10.50 -10.78
CA LEU A 166 19.63 -9.40 -11.49
C LEU A 166 21.16 -9.53 -11.52
N GLU A 167 21.77 -9.97 -10.42
CA GLU A 167 23.20 -10.25 -10.32
C GLU A 167 23.61 -11.37 -11.29
N GLN A 168 22.86 -12.48 -11.35
CA GLN A 168 23.12 -13.58 -12.28
C GLN A 168 22.91 -13.22 -13.76
N GLU A 169 22.01 -12.27 -14.02
CA GLU A 169 21.72 -11.76 -15.37
C GLU A 169 22.62 -10.56 -15.76
N ASP A 170 23.58 -10.15 -14.92
CA ASP A 170 24.47 -8.99 -15.11
C ASP A 170 23.68 -7.69 -15.40
N ARG A 171 22.60 -7.46 -14.64
CA ARG A 171 21.69 -6.34 -14.83
C ARG A 171 21.72 -5.30 -13.73
N LEU A 172 22.52 -5.48 -12.68
CA LEU A 172 22.74 -4.44 -11.67
C LEU A 172 23.62 -3.34 -12.26
N LEU A 173 23.25 -2.08 -12.09
CA LEU A 173 23.91 -0.93 -12.71
C LEU A 173 24.62 -0.04 -11.70
N SER A 174 24.25 -0.09 -10.42
CA SER A 174 24.81 0.80 -9.40
C SER A 174 25.14 0.04 -8.12
N ASP A 175 26.32 0.38 -7.55
CA ASP A 175 26.75 -0.02 -6.21
C ASP A 175 26.52 1.09 -5.18
N ASN A 176 25.95 2.23 -5.60
CA ASN A 176 25.61 3.36 -4.74
C ASN A 176 24.28 3.11 -4.02
N TRP A 177 24.35 2.72 -2.77
CA TRP A 177 23.14 2.45 -1.95
C TRP A 177 22.23 3.67 -1.77
N GLY A 178 22.73 4.89 -1.99
CA GLY A 178 21.91 6.10 -1.97
C GLY A 178 20.93 6.20 -3.13
N GLU A 179 21.09 5.38 -4.19
CA GLU A 179 20.20 5.32 -5.34
C GLU A 179 19.12 4.22 -5.19
N TYR A 180 19.21 3.38 -4.14
CA TYR A 180 18.21 2.33 -3.86
C TYR A 180 17.01 2.89 -3.11
N ASP A 181 16.48 4.01 -3.57
CA ASP A 181 15.43 4.81 -2.92
C ASP A 181 14.03 4.62 -3.52
N GLY A 182 13.91 3.79 -4.56
CA GLY A 182 12.65 3.57 -5.27
C GLY A 182 12.32 4.64 -6.32
N ALA A 183 13.19 5.65 -6.51
CA ALA A 183 13.06 6.66 -7.55
C ALA A 183 14.04 6.44 -8.71
N HIS A 184 15.18 5.81 -8.44
CA HIS A 184 16.22 5.55 -9.42
C HIS A 184 16.21 4.11 -9.92
N ALA A 185 16.49 3.92 -11.21
CA ALA A 185 16.63 2.61 -11.83
C ALA A 185 18.05 2.06 -11.62
N VAL A 186 18.27 1.32 -10.54
CA VAL A 186 19.57 0.72 -10.19
C VAL A 186 19.85 -0.61 -10.90
N TYR A 187 19.01 -0.99 -11.84
CA TYR A 187 19.17 -2.18 -12.68
C TYR A 187 18.55 -1.95 -14.06
N GLN A 188 19.00 -2.73 -15.06
CA GLN A 188 18.43 -2.70 -16.40
C GLN A 188 17.10 -3.47 -16.44
N PRO A 189 15.94 -2.81 -16.69
CA PRO A 189 14.67 -3.50 -16.93
C PRO A 189 14.71 -4.27 -18.26
N LYS A 190 13.82 -5.27 -18.44
CA LYS A 190 13.85 -6.11 -19.67
C LYS A 190 13.20 -5.46 -20.87
N ASN A 191 12.11 -4.72 -20.66
CA ASN A 191 11.25 -4.29 -21.76
C ASN A 191 11.15 -2.75 -21.87
N MET A 192 12.04 -2.03 -21.22
CA MET A 192 12.15 -0.57 -21.29
C MET A 192 13.56 -0.13 -20.91
N SER A 193 13.93 1.11 -21.20
CA SER A 193 15.17 1.70 -20.70
C SER A 193 15.03 2.16 -19.26
N CYS A 194 16.15 2.50 -18.61
CA CYS A 194 16.13 3.09 -17.26
C CYS A 194 15.40 4.43 -17.26
N GLU A 195 15.67 5.25 -18.28
CA GLU A 195 15.06 6.56 -18.46
C GLU A 195 13.53 6.44 -18.67
N GLU A 196 13.07 5.43 -19.43
CA GLU A 196 11.64 5.15 -19.61
C GLU A 196 11.00 4.69 -18.29
N LEU A 197 11.72 3.92 -17.46
CA LEU A 197 11.21 3.48 -16.17
C LEU A 197 11.04 4.65 -15.19
N GLU A 198 12.05 5.52 -15.09
CA GLU A 198 12.02 6.70 -14.21
C GLU A 198 10.98 7.73 -14.67
N ALA A 199 10.97 8.09 -15.95
CA ALA A 199 10.00 9.02 -16.53
C ALA A 199 8.57 8.48 -16.44
N GLY A 200 8.39 7.17 -16.64
CA GLY A 200 7.08 6.52 -16.55
C GLY A 200 6.49 6.52 -15.14
N ALA A 201 7.33 6.40 -14.09
CA ALA A 201 6.88 6.53 -12.71
C ALA A 201 6.34 7.95 -12.41
N GLU A 202 6.97 8.99 -12.99
CA GLU A 202 6.46 10.35 -12.92
C GLU A 202 5.17 10.52 -13.74
N GLU A 203 5.11 10.00 -14.96
CA GLU A 203 3.92 10.00 -15.81
C GLU A 203 2.71 9.35 -15.11
N PHE A 204 2.92 8.22 -14.43
CA PHE A 204 1.91 7.58 -13.58
C PHE A 204 1.33 8.58 -12.57
N SER A 205 2.20 9.29 -11.83
CA SER A 205 1.78 10.26 -10.82
C SER A 205 0.97 11.41 -11.43
N GLN A 206 1.45 12.00 -12.52
CA GLN A 206 0.77 13.07 -13.24
C GLN A 206 -0.61 12.61 -13.74
N HIS A 207 -0.72 11.38 -14.20
CA HIS A 207 -1.97 10.82 -14.70
C HIS A 207 -2.95 10.49 -13.56
N PHE A 208 -2.49 9.85 -12.47
CA PHE A 208 -3.33 9.52 -11.33
C PHE A 208 -3.81 10.77 -10.60
N TYR A 209 -2.94 11.77 -10.40
CA TYR A 209 -3.23 13.02 -9.71
C TYR A 209 -3.68 14.16 -10.64
N SER A 210 -4.03 13.87 -11.89
CA SER A 210 -4.61 14.89 -12.78
C SER A 210 -5.83 15.55 -12.15
N VAL A 211 -6.07 16.83 -12.47
CA VAL A 211 -7.14 17.64 -11.85
C VAL A 211 -8.50 16.95 -11.94
N SER A 212 -8.86 16.41 -13.11
CA SER A 212 -10.15 15.73 -13.32
C SER A 212 -10.31 14.50 -12.44
N ARG A 213 -9.26 13.65 -12.33
CA ARG A 213 -9.28 12.44 -11.51
C ARG A 213 -9.25 12.77 -10.02
N SER A 214 -8.48 13.77 -9.62
CA SER A 214 -8.46 14.25 -8.24
C SER A 214 -9.83 14.81 -7.81
N ALA A 215 -10.48 15.59 -8.66
CA ALA A 215 -11.85 16.07 -8.41
C ALA A 215 -12.84 14.90 -8.28
N SER A 216 -12.76 13.91 -9.17
CA SER A 216 -13.60 12.70 -9.11
C SER A 216 -13.39 11.92 -7.81
N ARG A 217 -12.13 11.71 -7.37
CA ARG A 217 -11.83 11.05 -6.08
C ARG A 217 -12.40 11.84 -4.90
N LYS A 218 -12.21 13.17 -4.88
CA LYS A 218 -12.77 14.04 -3.82
C LYS A 218 -14.29 13.93 -3.75
N LEU A 219 -14.99 13.95 -4.87
CA LEU A 219 -16.44 13.78 -4.90
C LEU A 219 -16.87 12.40 -4.36
N ARG A 220 -16.15 11.33 -4.71
CA ARG A 220 -16.37 9.99 -4.15
C ARG A 220 -16.13 10.00 -2.64
N GLN A 221 -15.00 10.52 -2.17
CA GLN A 221 -14.66 10.60 -0.75
C GLN A 221 -15.71 11.38 0.06
N ILE A 222 -16.23 12.50 -0.48
CA ILE A 222 -17.33 13.25 0.16
C ILE A 222 -18.58 12.37 0.28
N LYS A 223 -18.88 11.59 -0.74
CA LYS A 223 -20.05 10.68 -0.73
C LYS A 223 -19.86 9.55 0.28
N ASP A 224 -18.67 8.95 0.33
CA ASP A 224 -18.41 7.75 1.11
C ASP A 224 -18.06 8.08 2.59
N PHE A 225 -17.38 9.19 2.85
CA PHE A 225 -16.88 9.57 4.18
C PHE A 225 -17.52 10.84 4.77
N GLY A 226 -18.25 11.60 3.97
CA GLY A 226 -18.77 12.91 4.33
C GLY A 226 -17.74 14.04 4.18
N LEU A 227 -18.24 15.29 4.07
CA LEU A 227 -17.41 16.46 3.79
C LEU A 227 -16.35 16.72 4.89
N ALA A 228 -16.73 16.59 6.16
CA ALA A 228 -15.83 16.87 7.28
C ALA A 228 -14.61 15.92 7.29
N THR A 229 -14.82 14.64 7.09
CA THR A 229 -13.74 13.64 7.02
C THR A 229 -12.87 13.89 5.80
N THR A 230 -13.46 14.19 4.64
CA THR A 230 -12.71 14.45 3.40
C THR A 230 -11.79 15.65 3.53
N LEU A 231 -12.19 16.70 4.24
CA LEU A 231 -11.35 17.90 4.48
C LEU A 231 -10.19 17.64 5.45
N GLN A 232 -10.30 16.65 6.33
CA GLN A 232 -9.21 16.25 7.25
C GLN A 232 -8.12 15.41 6.56
N ILE A 233 -8.43 14.84 5.40
CA ILE A 233 -7.57 13.97 4.60
C ILE A 233 -6.84 14.75 3.49
N SER A 234 -7.22 16.00 3.27
CA SER A 234 -6.70 16.89 2.21
C SER A 234 -5.53 17.70 2.71
#